data_72c2f5a180adca9f733c112250d554a0
#
_entry.id   72c2f5a180adca9f733c112250d554a0
#
_cell.length_a   1.000
_cell.length_b   1.000
_cell.length_c   1.000
_cell.angle_alpha   90.00
_cell.angle_beta   90.00
_cell.angle_gamma   90.00
#
_symmetry.space_group_name_H-M   'P 1'
#
loop_
_entity.id
_entity.type
_entity.pdbx_description
1 polymer ?
#
loop_
_entity_poly.entity_id
_entity_poly.type
_entity_poly.pdbx_seq_one_letter_code
_entity_poly.pdbx_strand_id
1 'polypeptide(L)'
;GGAYGRRVVVVAGPGNNGADGRVAGRRLERAGVRVQFVDPMSPSLPPADLVIDAAFGTGLSRPYTFPLVPDGTPVLAVDIPSGVDGQSGARLGEPAPAQVTVTFAALKPGLLFGPGRTLAGVVELVDIGLDVSRSTVGLVERADVTEWLPRRSVDAHKWLHAVRVVGGSSSMTGAPRLAAAGALRFGAGYVQLAIPGRDGVDDPREAVGFALPPQGWGPVAASALDRIRALVVGPGLGATTEPDIDALLMVDRPLVLDGDALQPGLLARVSARSAATVVTPHDGEFARLGGSDTGDRLTDTRALASSLNAVVLRKGPTSVIAAPDGRVRLVANGDASLATAGTGDVLAGMVGAALAQGCEPLAAAAAAAWVHAEAGRGVRGLVASDLADRVRTVLSSD
;
A
#
# COMPACT_ATOMS: atom_id res chain seq x y z
N GLY A 1 35.57 -7.00 -10.10
CA GLY A 1 36.32 -8.15 -10.57
C GLY A 1 35.77 -8.62 -11.89
N GLY A 2 36.65 -9.00 -12.84
CA GLY A 2 36.25 -9.37 -14.19
C GLY A 2 35.42 -10.66 -14.22
N ALA A 3 34.55 -10.79 -15.21
CA ALA A 3 33.72 -11.97 -15.43
C ALA A 3 34.52 -13.17 -15.99
N TYR A 4 35.69 -12.91 -16.55
CA TYR A 4 36.56 -13.93 -17.20
C TYR A 4 36.90 -15.10 -16.27
N GLY A 5 36.69 -16.32 -16.77
CA GLY A 5 36.98 -17.56 -16.05
C GLY A 5 35.97 -17.97 -14.97
N ARG A 6 34.98 -17.13 -14.64
CA ARG A 6 33.90 -17.46 -13.73
C ARG A 6 33.03 -18.59 -14.30
N ARG A 7 32.42 -19.37 -13.41
CA ARG A 7 31.51 -20.46 -13.75
C ARG A 7 30.08 -20.00 -13.51
N VAL A 8 29.25 -20.03 -14.55
CA VAL A 8 27.84 -19.68 -14.47
C VAL A 8 26.99 -20.86 -14.93
N VAL A 9 26.02 -21.20 -14.12
CA VAL A 9 25.00 -22.20 -14.47
C VAL A 9 23.73 -21.46 -14.87
N VAL A 10 23.15 -21.81 -16.02
CA VAL A 10 21.89 -21.27 -16.51
C VAL A 10 20.86 -22.39 -16.52
N VAL A 11 19.85 -22.29 -15.67
CA VAL A 11 18.70 -23.19 -15.68
C VAL A 11 17.69 -22.65 -16.68
N ALA A 12 17.64 -23.22 -17.87
CA ALA A 12 16.88 -22.67 -19.00
C ALA A 12 15.70 -23.57 -19.40
N GLY A 13 14.50 -23.09 -19.15
CA GLY A 13 13.25 -23.77 -19.54
C GLY A 13 12.96 -23.74 -21.03
N PRO A 14 11.88 -24.41 -21.48
CA PRO A 14 11.53 -24.50 -22.90
C PRO A 14 10.89 -23.21 -23.46
N GLY A 15 10.36 -22.32 -22.59
CA GLY A 15 9.62 -21.11 -22.98
C GLY A 15 10.52 -19.88 -23.23
N ASN A 16 9.87 -18.72 -23.36
CA ASN A 16 10.53 -17.43 -23.63
C ASN A 16 11.55 -17.08 -22.52
N ASN A 17 11.22 -17.32 -21.25
CA ASN A 17 12.14 -17.07 -20.14
C ASN A 17 13.45 -17.86 -20.31
N GLY A 18 13.34 -19.15 -20.70
CA GLY A 18 14.52 -19.96 -21.02
C GLY A 18 15.28 -19.49 -22.26
N ALA A 19 14.60 -18.91 -23.25
CA ALA A 19 15.24 -18.31 -24.41
C ALA A 19 16.09 -17.08 -23.99
N ASP A 20 15.56 -16.23 -23.12
CA ASP A 20 16.28 -15.07 -22.57
C ASP A 20 17.50 -15.52 -21.76
N GLY A 21 17.36 -16.55 -20.91
CA GLY A 21 18.48 -17.15 -20.19
C GLY A 21 19.58 -17.71 -21.12
N ARG A 22 19.17 -18.35 -22.24
CA ARG A 22 20.14 -18.84 -23.26
C ARG A 22 20.84 -17.69 -23.97
N VAL A 23 20.17 -16.59 -24.26
CA VAL A 23 20.79 -15.38 -24.83
C VAL A 23 21.80 -14.78 -23.84
N ALA A 24 21.43 -14.66 -22.58
CA ALA A 24 22.31 -14.17 -21.51
C ALA A 24 23.57 -15.06 -21.37
N GLY A 25 23.38 -16.39 -21.30
CA GLY A 25 24.47 -17.35 -21.23
C GLY A 25 25.44 -17.24 -22.40
N ARG A 26 24.95 -17.20 -23.65
CA ARG A 26 25.80 -17.04 -24.84
C ARG A 26 26.59 -15.71 -24.85
N ARG A 27 26.02 -14.64 -24.30
CA ARG A 27 26.73 -13.36 -24.15
C ARG A 27 27.86 -13.47 -23.13
N LEU A 28 27.61 -14.16 -22.01
CA LEU A 28 28.62 -14.44 -21.00
C LEU A 28 29.76 -15.32 -21.54
N GLU A 29 29.48 -16.35 -22.35
CA GLU A 29 30.49 -17.17 -23.00
C GLU A 29 31.40 -16.32 -23.88
N ARG A 30 30.84 -15.38 -24.68
CA ARG A 30 31.64 -14.45 -25.49
C ARG A 30 32.52 -13.50 -24.65
N ALA A 31 32.13 -13.25 -23.40
CA ALA A 31 32.90 -12.47 -22.44
C ALA A 31 33.95 -13.31 -21.66
N GLY A 32 34.13 -14.59 -22.03
CA GLY A 32 35.09 -15.49 -21.41
C GLY A 32 34.61 -16.16 -20.11
N VAL A 33 33.33 -16.19 -19.87
CA VAL A 33 32.68 -16.92 -18.75
C VAL A 33 32.51 -18.39 -19.16
N ARG A 34 32.71 -19.32 -18.23
CA ARG A 34 32.38 -20.74 -18.43
C ARG A 34 30.89 -20.96 -18.10
N VAL A 35 30.07 -21.11 -19.12
CA VAL A 35 28.61 -21.29 -18.96
C VAL A 35 28.24 -22.75 -19.13
N GLN A 36 27.35 -23.24 -18.24
CA GLN A 36 26.74 -24.55 -18.34
C GLN A 36 25.21 -24.36 -18.35
N PHE A 37 24.54 -24.86 -19.38
CA PHE A 37 23.09 -24.92 -19.41
C PHE A 37 22.59 -26.22 -18.78
N VAL A 38 21.62 -26.11 -17.86
CA VAL A 38 21.07 -27.22 -17.10
C VAL A 38 19.56 -27.29 -17.34
N ASP A 39 19.07 -28.51 -17.45
CA ASP A 39 17.64 -28.76 -17.56
C ASP A 39 16.89 -28.36 -16.28
N PRO A 40 15.75 -27.65 -16.36
CA PRO A 40 14.96 -27.26 -15.18
C PRO A 40 14.51 -28.44 -14.30
N MET A 41 14.44 -29.64 -14.85
CA MET A 41 14.01 -30.85 -14.13
C MET A 41 15.19 -31.61 -13.49
N SER A 42 16.42 -31.09 -13.57
CA SER A 42 17.57 -31.65 -12.89
C SER A 42 17.38 -31.61 -11.36
N PRO A 43 17.81 -32.63 -10.61
CA PRO A 43 17.64 -32.64 -9.16
C PRO A 43 18.53 -31.64 -8.42
N SER A 44 19.70 -31.33 -8.99
CA SER A 44 20.70 -30.43 -8.39
C SER A 44 21.57 -29.77 -9.45
N LEU A 45 22.23 -28.68 -9.06
CA LEU A 45 23.12 -27.90 -9.93
C LEU A 45 24.59 -28.22 -9.61
N PRO A 46 25.49 -28.16 -10.61
CA PRO A 46 26.93 -28.26 -10.38
C PRO A 46 27.46 -26.99 -9.67
N PRO A 47 28.68 -27.06 -9.06
CA PRO A 47 29.31 -25.91 -8.43
C PRO A 47 29.49 -24.74 -9.40
N ALA A 48 29.04 -23.54 -9.03
CA ALA A 48 29.07 -22.33 -9.83
C ALA A 48 29.38 -21.10 -8.98
N ASP A 49 29.84 -20.02 -9.64
CA ASP A 49 30.01 -18.71 -9.02
C ASP A 49 28.70 -17.86 -9.09
N LEU A 50 27.77 -18.27 -9.97
CA LEU A 50 26.44 -17.68 -10.14
C LEU A 50 25.51 -18.70 -10.80
N VAL A 51 24.26 -18.73 -10.35
CA VAL A 51 23.14 -19.41 -11.00
C VAL A 51 22.23 -18.37 -11.64
N ILE A 52 21.86 -18.58 -12.89
CA ILE A 52 20.81 -17.82 -13.58
C ILE A 52 19.56 -18.70 -13.64
N ASP A 53 18.53 -18.29 -12.93
CA ASP A 53 17.21 -18.88 -12.99
C ASP A 53 16.42 -18.31 -14.16
N ALA A 54 16.33 -19.07 -15.21
CA ALA A 54 15.52 -18.79 -16.40
C ALA A 54 14.62 -19.99 -16.76
N ALA A 55 14.21 -20.76 -15.73
CA ALA A 55 13.41 -21.96 -15.96
C ALA A 55 12.00 -21.59 -16.40
N PHE A 56 11.28 -20.77 -15.65
CA PHE A 56 9.91 -20.38 -15.93
C PHE A 56 9.67 -18.92 -15.52
N GLY A 57 8.91 -18.17 -16.35
CA GLY A 57 8.44 -16.83 -16.05
C GLY A 57 6.99 -16.84 -15.56
N THR A 58 6.28 -15.71 -15.73
CA THR A 58 4.90 -15.47 -15.29
C THR A 58 3.84 -16.43 -15.83
N GLY A 59 4.15 -17.21 -16.86
CA GLY A 59 3.24 -18.21 -17.44
C GLY A 59 3.19 -19.56 -16.70
N LEU A 60 3.93 -19.72 -15.62
CA LEU A 60 3.90 -20.94 -14.81
C LEU A 60 2.58 -21.06 -14.05
N SER A 61 1.85 -22.17 -14.28
CA SER A 61 0.55 -22.44 -13.66
C SER A 61 0.51 -23.76 -12.86
N ARG A 62 1.66 -24.41 -12.68
CA ARG A 62 1.80 -25.69 -11.99
C ARG A 62 2.94 -25.65 -10.99
N PRO A 63 2.92 -26.52 -9.94
CA PRO A 63 4.03 -26.61 -9.01
C PRO A 63 5.36 -26.92 -9.71
N TYR A 64 6.41 -26.23 -9.29
CA TYR A 64 7.76 -26.40 -9.78
C TYR A 64 8.75 -26.37 -8.61
N THR A 65 9.64 -27.35 -8.55
CA THR A 65 10.75 -27.39 -7.60
C THR A 65 12.02 -27.02 -8.35
N PHE A 66 12.63 -25.92 -7.93
CA PHE A 66 13.92 -25.49 -8.51
C PHE A 66 15.03 -26.49 -8.13
N PRO A 67 15.97 -26.80 -9.03
CA PRO A 67 17.10 -27.66 -8.72
C PRO A 67 17.89 -27.20 -7.49
N LEU A 68 18.38 -28.12 -6.68
CA LEU A 68 19.14 -27.80 -5.48
C LEU A 68 20.36 -26.96 -5.85
N VAL A 69 20.40 -25.72 -5.33
CA VAL A 69 21.50 -24.79 -5.54
C VAL A 69 22.62 -25.09 -4.53
N PRO A 70 23.89 -25.16 -4.94
CA PRO A 70 24.99 -25.33 -4.01
C PRO A 70 25.07 -24.18 -2.99
N ASP A 71 25.39 -24.50 -1.74
CA ASP A 71 25.44 -23.55 -0.65
C ASP A 71 26.31 -22.32 -0.96
N GLY A 72 25.79 -21.15 -0.62
CA GLY A 72 26.46 -19.85 -0.83
C GLY A 72 26.53 -19.37 -2.26
N THR A 73 25.97 -20.11 -3.24
CA THR A 73 25.94 -19.67 -4.64
C THR A 73 24.80 -18.66 -4.86
N PRO A 74 25.09 -17.44 -5.34
CA PRO A 74 24.05 -16.46 -5.63
C PRO A 74 23.19 -16.88 -6.82
N VAL A 75 21.90 -16.51 -6.76
CA VAL A 75 20.90 -16.73 -7.82
C VAL A 75 20.45 -15.39 -8.39
N LEU A 76 20.47 -15.26 -9.71
CA LEU A 76 19.84 -14.18 -10.46
C LEU A 76 18.62 -14.74 -11.19
N ALA A 77 17.43 -14.21 -10.89
CA ALA A 77 16.23 -14.62 -11.59
C ALA A 77 15.94 -13.74 -12.81
N VAL A 78 15.52 -14.39 -13.90
CA VAL A 78 15.09 -13.75 -15.13
C VAL A 78 13.57 -13.61 -15.09
N ASP A 79 13.08 -12.38 -15.14
CA ASP A 79 11.68 -11.96 -15.11
C ASP A 79 11.01 -12.12 -13.73
N ILE A 80 11.00 -13.29 -13.16
CA ILE A 80 10.49 -13.65 -11.83
C ILE A 80 11.18 -14.92 -11.35
N PRO A 81 11.42 -15.13 -10.06
CA PRO A 81 11.93 -16.41 -9.58
C PRO A 81 11.00 -17.56 -9.99
N SER A 82 11.57 -18.60 -10.63
CA SER A 82 10.77 -19.72 -11.15
C SER A 82 10.08 -20.48 -10.01
N GLY A 83 8.76 -20.57 -10.09
CA GLY A 83 7.93 -21.12 -9.02
C GLY A 83 7.25 -20.06 -8.14
N VAL A 84 7.33 -18.78 -8.52
CA VAL A 84 6.55 -17.68 -7.95
C VAL A 84 5.41 -17.31 -8.90
N ASP A 85 4.21 -17.19 -8.37
CA ASP A 85 3.05 -16.71 -9.14
C ASP A 85 3.18 -15.21 -9.44
N GLY A 86 3.05 -14.85 -10.72
CA GLY A 86 3.28 -13.49 -11.20
C GLY A 86 2.25 -12.46 -10.73
N GLN A 87 1.07 -12.90 -10.30
CA GLN A 87 -0.02 -12.04 -9.86
C GLN A 87 -0.05 -11.90 -8.32
N SER A 88 -0.06 -13.01 -7.62
CA SER A 88 -0.24 -13.06 -6.17
C SER A 88 1.06 -13.06 -5.37
N GLY A 89 2.18 -13.47 -5.99
CA GLY A 89 3.45 -13.71 -5.30
C GLY A 89 3.48 -15.02 -4.48
N ALA A 90 2.47 -15.86 -4.63
CA ALA A 90 2.41 -17.15 -3.97
C ALA A 90 3.49 -18.11 -4.49
N ARG A 91 3.91 -19.04 -3.64
CA ARG A 91 4.78 -20.13 -4.08
C ARG A 91 3.99 -21.16 -4.87
N LEU A 92 4.46 -21.48 -6.05
CA LEU A 92 4.01 -22.60 -6.87
C LEU A 92 5.09 -23.70 -6.79
N GLY A 93 5.20 -24.38 -5.67
CA GLY A 93 6.24 -25.36 -5.36
C GLY A 93 7.38 -24.79 -4.52
N GLU A 94 8.63 -25.15 -4.86
CA GLU A 94 9.83 -24.78 -4.09
C GLU A 94 10.75 -23.88 -4.95
N PRO A 95 10.49 -22.59 -5.05
CA PRO A 95 11.37 -21.65 -5.75
C PRO A 95 12.68 -21.42 -4.99
N ALA A 96 13.78 -21.19 -5.73
CA ALA A 96 15.01 -20.72 -5.12
C ALA A 96 14.92 -19.21 -4.81
N PRO A 97 15.38 -18.72 -3.64
CA PRO A 97 15.48 -17.30 -3.38
C PRO A 97 16.58 -16.67 -4.26
N ALA A 98 16.22 -15.60 -4.96
CA ALA A 98 17.14 -14.83 -5.76
C ALA A 98 17.73 -13.67 -4.94
N GLN A 99 18.99 -13.32 -5.20
CA GLN A 99 19.58 -12.07 -4.70
C GLN A 99 19.18 -10.88 -5.56
N VAL A 100 18.98 -11.13 -6.86
CA VAL A 100 18.54 -10.11 -7.83
C VAL A 100 17.54 -10.77 -8.77
N THR A 101 16.48 -10.05 -9.07
CA THR A 101 15.54 -10.39 -10.15
C THR A 101 15.55 -9.28 -11.18
N VAL A 102 15.89 -9.62 -12.43
CA VAL A 102 15.78 -8.69 -13.55
C VAL A 102 14.46 -8.93 -14.25
N THR A 103 13.56 -7.97 -14.17
CA THR A 103 12.22 -8.04 -14.77
C THR A 103 12.07 -7.07 -15.93
N PHE A 104 11.21 -7.38 -16.90
CA PHE A 104 11.14 -6.66 -18.18
C PHE A 104 9.80 -5.93 -18.35
N ALA A 105 9.85 -4.77 -19.02
CA ALA A 105 8.73 -3.90 -19.40
C ALA A 105 7.97 -3.31 -18.20
N ALA A 106 7.45 -4.12 -17.29
CA ALA A 106 6.72 -3.67 -16.09
C ALA A 106 6.99 -4.60 -14.91
N LEU A 107 6.85 -4.08 -13.70
CA LEU A 107 6.85 -4.87 -12.48
C LEU A 107 5.65 -5.81 -12.47
N LYS A 108 5.88 -7.07 -12.10
CA LYS A 108 4.81 -8.03 -11.86
C LYS A 108 4.31 -7.87 -10.44
N PRO A 109 2.99 -7.86 -10.20
CA PRO A 109 2.44 -7.76 -8.84
C PRO A 109 3.05 -8.79 -7.88
N GLY A 110 3.31 -10.01 -8.36
CA GLY A 110 3.91 -11.09 -7.57
C GLY A 110 5.32 -10.80 -7.04
N LEU A 111 6.05 -9.83 -7.60
CA LEU A 111 7.32 -9.35 -7.07
C LEU A 111 7.15 -8.39 -5.88
N LEU A 112 5.92 -7.93 -5.62
CA LEU A 112 5.59 -6.96 -4.59
C LEU A 112 4.77 -7.57 -3.44
N PHE A 113 4.22 -8.79 -3.63
CA PHE A 113 3.36 -9.46 -2.66
C PHE A 113 3.96 -10.74 -2.10
N GLY A 114 3.50 -11.12 -0.92
CA GLY A 114 3.69 -12.40 -0.28
C GLY A 114 5.13 -12.90 -0.25
N PRO A 115 5.32 -14.22 -0.37
CA PRO A 115 6.65 -14.81 -0.45
C PRO A 115 7.47 -14.30 -1.66
N GLY A 116 6.81 -14.00 -2.77
CA GLY A 116 7.47 -13.53 -4.00
C GLY A 116 8.32 -12.29 -3.78
N ARG A 117 7.85 -11.31 -2.99
CA ARG A 117 8.64 -10.13 -2.61
C ARG A 117 9.96 -10.49 -1.92
N THR A 118 9.92 -11.48 -1.01
CA THR A 118 11.13 -11.91 -0.30
C THR A 118 12.03 -12.76 -1.19
N LEU A 119 11.45 -13.59 -2.05
CA LEU A 119 12.17 -14.49 -2.95
C LEU A 119 12.85 -13.76 -4.11
N ALA A 120 12.32 -12.61 -4.52
CA ALA A 120 12.84 -11.84 -5.65
C ALA A 120 14.15 -11.09 -5.35
N GLY A 121 14.48 -10.86 -4.09
CA GLY A 121 15.64 -10.04 -3.72
C GLY A 121 15.52 -8.60 -4.21
N VAL A 122 16.61 -8.04 -4.72
CA VAL A 122 16.59 -6.71 -5.38
C VAL A 122 15.97 -6.86 -6.76
N VAL A 123 14.92 -6.10 -7.04
CA VAL A 123 14.23 -6.14 -8.34
C VAL A 123 14.73 -5.00 -9.21
N GLU A 124 15.27 -5.35 -10.39
CA GLU A 124 15.68 -4.40 -11.42
C GLU A 124 14.73 -4.46 -12.61
N LEU A 125 14.07 -3.34 -12.90
CA LEU A 125 13.18 -3.20 -14.06
C LEU A 125 13.97 -2.72 -15.27
N VAL A 126 13.89 -3.47 -16.37
CA VAL A 126 14.52 -3.12 -17.65
C VAL A 126 13.43 -2.79 -18.66
N ASP A 127 13.48 -1.58 -19.21
CA ASP A 127 12.64 -1.20 -20.34
C ASP A 127 13.09 -1.96 -21.61
N ILE A 128 12.12 -2.60 -22.26
CA ILE A 128 12.33 -3.32 -23.53
C ILE A 128 11.48 -2.74 -24.68
N GLY A 129 10.98 -1.52 -24.49
CA GLY A 129 10.21 -0.78 -25.51
C GLY A 129 8.75 -1.23 -25.65
N LEU A 130 8.19 -1.93 -24.68
CA LEU A 130 6.75 -2.26 -24.68
C LEU A 130 5.92 -1.12 -24.08
N ASP A 131 4.82 -0.77 -24.75
CA ASP A 131 3.86 0.21 -24.24
C ASP A 131 3.05 -0.38 -23.06
N VAL A 132 3.27 0.16 -21.87
CA VAL A 132 2.56 -0.21 -20.64
C VAL A 132 1.56 0.87 -20.19
N SER A 133 1.35 1.92 -20.97
CA SER A 133 0.48 3.07 -20.65
C SER A 133 -0.99 2.68 -20.41
N ARG A 134 -1.43 1.55 -20.94
CA ARG A 134 -2.79 1.01 -20.75
C ARG A 134 -2.99 0.27 -19.42
N SER A 135 -1.94 0.11 -18.62
CA SER A 135 -2.07 -0.52 -17.31
C SER A 135 -2.94 0.31 -16.38
N THR A 136 -3.92 -0.34 -15.76
CA THR A 136 -4.74 0.28 -14.70
C THR A 136 -4.11 0.14 -13.31
N VAL A 137 -2.99 -0.57 -13.21
CA VAL A 137 -2.22 -0.78 -11.97
C VAL A 137 -0.91 -0.02 -12.07
N GLY A 138 -0.58 0.79 -11.07
CA GLY A 138 0.69 1.51 -10.97
C GLY A 138 1.31 1.39 -9.59
N LEU A 139 2.65 1.32 -9.55
CA LEU A 139 3.41 1.50 -8.31
C LEU A 139 3.53 3.01 -8.05
N VAL A 140 3.28 3.41 -6.80
CA VAL A 140 3.39 4.82 -6.41
C VAL A 140 4.85 5.17 -6.18
N GLU A 141 5.29 6.23 -6.80
CA GLU A 141 6.61 6.80 -6.67
C GLU A 141 6.56 8.23 -6.11
N ARG A 142 7.69 8.78 -5.71
CA ARG A 142 7.78 10.16 -5.19
C ARG A 142 7.24 11.20 -6.19
N ALA A 143 7.50 10.99 -7.48
CA ALA A 143 7.04 11.90 -8.54
C ALA A 143 5.51 12.02 -8.56
N ASP A 144 4.80 10.89 -8.41
CA ASP A 144 3.34 10.85 -8.34
C ASP A 144 2.83 11.67 -7.14
N VAL A 145 3.46 11.49 -5.97
CA VAL A 145 3.09 12.21 -4.75
C VAL A 145 3.26 13.72 -4.93
N THR A 146 4.36 14.13 -5.56
CA THR A 146 4.65 15.56 -5.85
C THR A 146 3.63 16.14 -6.83
N GLU A 147 3.18 15.36 -7.81
CA GLU A 147 2.17 15.78 -8.78
C GLU A 147 0.77 15.87 -8.15
N TRP A 148 0.40 14.92 -7.30
CA TRP A 148 -0.96 14.81 -6.77
C TRP A 148 -1.25 15.72 -5.59
N LEU A 149 -0.22 16.07 -4.80
CA LEU A 149 -0.42 16.93 -3.63
C LEU A 149 -0.30 18.42 -4.03
N PRO A 150 -1.38 19.21 -3.87
CA PRO A 150 -1.34 20.60 -4.24
C PRO A 150 -0.41 21.39 -3.32
N ARG A 151 0.35 22.31 -3.88
CA ARG A 151 1.08 23.32 -3.09
C ARG A 151 0.08 24.35 -2.55
N ARG A 152 0.27 24.79 -1.32
CA ARG A 152 -0.54 25.88 -0.76
C ARG A 152 -0.36 27.14 -1.58
N SER A 153 -1.48 27.78 -1.98
CA SER A 153 -1.45 29.09 -2.63
C SER A 153 -1.03 30.19 -1.65
N VAL A 154 -0.58 31.31 -2.17
CA VAL A 154 -0.23 32.50 -1.36
C VAL A 154 -1.44 33.07 -0.61
N ASP A 155 -2.67 32.84 -1.13
CA ASP A 155 -3.94 33.29 -0.53
C ASP A 155 -4.54 32.26 0.40
N ALA A 156 -3.79 31.19 0.76
CA ALA A 156 -4.30 30.13 1.61
C ALA A 156 -4.61 30.64 3.01
N HIS A 157 -5.77 30.25 3.50
CA HIS A 157 -6.21 30.52 4.87
C HIS A 157 -6.62 29.21 5.57
N LYS A 158 -6.67 29.20 6.91
CA LYS A 158 -6.87 27.99 7.70
C LYS A 158 -8.11 27.18 7.35
N TRP A 159 -9.17 27.80 6.86
CA TRP A 159 -10.42 27.11 6.51
C TRP A 159 -10.41 26.42 5.14
N LEU A 160 -9.41 26.70 4.32
CA LEU A 160 -9.37 26.16 2.96
C LEU A 160 -9.30 24.64 2.94
N HIS A 161 -8.59 24.05 3.91
CA HIS A 161 -8.38 22.61 4.04
C HIS A 161 -8.74 22.12 5.46
N ALA A 162 -9.96 22.47 5.91
CA ALA A 162 -10.41 22.11 7.24
C ALA A 162 -10.94 20.67 7.30
N VAL A 163 -10.51 19.93 8.32
CA VAL A 163 -10.88 18.54 8.55
C VAL A 163 -11.58 18.41 9.90
N ARG A 164 -12.63 17.59 9.97
CA ARG A 164 -13.19 17.12 11.25
C ARG A 164 -12.82 15.67 11.44
N VAL A 165 -12.16 15.36 12.55
CA VAL A 165 -11.87 14.00 13.01
C VAL A 165 -12.90 13.64 14.07
N VAL A 166 -13.67 12.57 13.86
CA VAL A 166 -14.64 12.01 14.79
C VAL A 166 -14.16 10.65 15.23
N GLY A 167 -13.80 10.54 16.49
CA GLY A 167 -13.19 9.31 16.99
C GLY A 167 -13.03 9.36 18.51
N GLY A 168 -12.51 8.27 19.05
CA GLY A 168 -12.26 8.13 20.48
C GLY A 168 -13.46 7.64 21.27
N SER A 169 -13.13 7.04 22.40
CA SER A 169 -14.04 6.57 23.43
C SER A 169 -13.44 6.85 24.80
N SER A 170 -14.10 6.46 25.87
CA SER A 170 -13.56 6.61 27.24
C SER A 170 -12.19 5.94 27.43
N SER A 171 -11.92 4.84 26.70
CA SER A 171 -10.68 4.05 26.81
C SER A 171 -9.70 4.29 25.66
N MET A 172 -10.11 4.86 24.53
CA MET A 172 -9.29 5.01 23.33
C MET A 172 -9.20 6.47 22.86
N THR A 173 -8.69 7.34 23.73
CA THR A 173 -8.57 8.77 23.43
C THR A 173 -7.35 9.12 22.58
N GLY A 174 -6.37 8.22 22.46
CA GLY A 174 -5.14 8.42 21.68
C GLY A 174 -5.35 8.36 20.16
N ALA A 175 -6.17 7.42 19.68
CA ALA A 175 -6.39 7.18 18.27
C ALA A 175 -6.86 8.43 17.49
N PRO A 176 -7.91 9.16 17.90
CA PRO A 176 -8.35 10.35 17.20
C PRO A 176 -7.34 11.51 17.30
N ARG A 177 -6.52 11.57 18.34
CA ARG A 177 -5.43 12.55 18.46
C ARG A 177 -4.32 12.27 17.45
N LEU A 178 -3.95 11.01 17.25
CA LEU A 178 -3.00 10.58 16.22
C LEU A 178 -3.52 10.91 14.82
N ALA A 179 -4.81 10.69 14.55
CA ALA A 179 -5.44 11.08 13.30
C ALA A 179 -5.42 12.61 13.10
N ALA A 180 -5.71 13.38 14.14
CA ALA A 180 -5.65 14.84 14.08
C ALA A 180 -4.20 15.33 13.81
N ALA A 181 -3.20 14.74 14.46
CA ALA A 181 -1.80 15.06 14.22
C ALA A 181 -1.37 14.72 12.79
N GLY A 182 -1.76 13.54 12.27
CA GLY A 182 -1.55 13.14 10.87
C GLY A 182 -2.17 14.14 9.90
N ALA A 183 -3.41 14.57 10.13
CA ALA A 183 -4.09 15.56 9.29
C ALA A 183 -3.36 16.90 9.28
N LEU A 184 -2.95 17.42 10.44
CA LEU A 184 -2.22 18.67 10.57
C LEU A 184 -0.89 18.63 9.80
N ARG A 185 -0.11 17.58 9.97
CA ARG A 185 1.20 17.41 9.30
C ARG A 185 1.07 17.17 7.79
N PHE A 186 -0.06 16.63 7.36
CA PHE A 186 -0.32 16.39 5.93
C PHE A 186 -1.03 17.57 5.23
N GLY A 187 -1.11 18.71 5.89
CA GLY A 187 -1.53 19.95 5.23
C GLY A 187 -2.92 20.46 5.55
N ALA A 188 -3.67 19.83 6.48
CA ALA A 188 -4.88 20.44 7.01
C ALA A 188 -4.57 21.80 7.61
N GLY A 189 -5.32 22.84 7.22
CA GLY A 189 -5.16 24.19 7.76
C GLY A 189 -5.88 24.38 9.09
N TYR A 190 -6.88 23.53 9.38
CA TYR A 190 -7.67 23.55 10.60
C TYR A 190 -8.20 22.14 10.86
N VAL A 191 -8.04 21.65 12.07
CA VAL A 191 -8.56 20.37 12.48
C VAL A 191 -9.53 20.55 13.65
N GLN A 192 -10.77 20.10 13.47
CA GLN A 192 -11.69 19.89 14.57
C GLN A 192 -11.56 18.45 15.05
N LEU A 193 -11.35 18.28 16.34
CA LEU A 193 -11.33 16.98 16.99
C LEU A 193 -12.59 16.81 17.84
N ALA A 194 -13.41 15.83 17.47
CA ALA A 194 -14.71 15.54 18.04
C ALA A 194 -14.70 14.16 18.69
N ILE A 195 -14.71 14.12 20.02
CA ILE A 195 -14.69 12.88 20.82
C ILE A 195 -16.03 12.74 21.55
N PRO A 196 -16.79 11.64 21.33
CA PRO A 196 -18.05 11.42 22.05
C PRO A 196 -17.90 11.55 23.56
N GLY A 197 -18.77 12.37 24.19
CA GLY A 197 -18.76 12.64 25.63
C GLY A 197 -17.66 13.59 26.10
N ARG A 198 -17.03 14.36 25.19
CA ARG A 198 -16.02 15.37 25.55
C ARG A 198 -16.29 16.72 24.91
N ASP A 199 -15.99 17.77 25.64
CA ASP A 199 -16.18 19.16 25.20
C ASP A 199 -14.90 19.81 24.68
N GLY A 200 -13.73 19.27 25.05
CA GLY A 200 -12.42 19.83 24.71
C GLY A 200 -11.38 18.77 24.38
N VAL A 201 -10.24 19.24 23.86
CA VAL A 201 -9.07 18.42 23.53
C VAL A 201 -7.81 19.16 23.96
N ASP A 202 -6.85 18.41 24.51
CA ASP A 202 -5.58 18.95 24.99
C ASP A 202 -4.42 18.70 24.00
N ASP A 203 -4.58 17.73 23.11
CA ASP A 203 -3.55 17.29 22.18
C ASP A 203 -4.16 16.72 20.88
N PRO A 204 -3.61 17.04 19.69
CA PRO A 204 -2.55 18.03 19.45
C PRO A 204 -3.03 19.46 19.78
N ARG A 205 -2.13 20.32 20.24
CA ARG A 205 -2.44 21.70 20.67
C ARG A 205 -3.12 22.55 19.60
N GLU A 206 -2.85 22.24 18.33
CA GLU A 206 -3.38 22.95 17.15
C GLU A 206 -4.80 22.47 16.79
N ALA A 207 -5.27 21.35 17.35
CA ALA A 207 -6.64 20.89 17.13
C ALA A 207 -7.62 21.65 18.01
N VAL A 208 -8.79 21.93 17.44
CA VAL A 208 -9.88 22.62 18.16
C VAL A 208 -10.95 21.61 18.54
N GLY A 209 -11.32 21.54 19.82
CA GLY A 209 -12.38 20.66 20.30
C GLY A 209 -13.72 20.99 19.66
N PHE A 210 -14.49 19.96 19.34
CA PHE A 210 -15.87 20.07 18.94
C PHE A 210 -16.71 19.16 19.87
N ALA A 211 -17.53 19.75 20.70
CA ALA A 211 -18.27 19.04 21.74
C ALA A 211 -19.26 18.05 21.16
N LEU A 212 -19.22 16.81 21.64
CA LEU A 212 -20.17 15.76 21.29
C LEU A 212 -20.82 15.15 22.54
N PRO A 213 -22.13 14.88 22.54
CA PRO A 213 -22.75 14.11 23.60
C PRO A 213 -22.18 12.69 23.66
N PRO A 214 -22.29 11.99 24.80
CA PRO A 214 -21.77 10.63 24.95
C PRO A 214 -22.58 9.58 24.15
N GLN A 215 -23.80 9.90 23.78
CA GLN A 215 -24.72 9.06 22.99
C GLN A 215 -25.50 9.93 21.99
N GLY A 216 -25.90 9.34 20.85
CA GLY A 216 -26.61 10.09 19.81
C GLY A 216 -25.78 11.24 19.22
N TRP A 217 -24.48 11.07 19.17
CA TRP A 217 -23.53 12.10 18.74
C TRP A 217 -23.49 12.31 17.23
N GLY A 218 -23.97 11.35 16.45
CA GLY A 218 -23.86 11.38 14.99
C GLY A 218 -24.49 12.62 14.35
N PRO A 219 -25.75 12.99 14.64
CA PRO A 219 -26.38 14.20 14.10
C PRO A 219 -25.63 15.48 14.48
N VAL A 220 -25.06 15.54 15.71
CA VAL A 220 -24.24 16.68 16.15
C VAL A 220 -22.94 16.71 15.37
N ALA A 221 -22.26 15.57 15.23
CA ALA A 221 -21.01 15.46 14.45
C ALA A 221 -21.22 15.79 12.96
N ALA A 222 -22.42 15.55 12.43
CA ALA A 222 -22.84 15.88 11.06
C ALA A 222 -23.29 17.36 10.89
N SER A 223 -23.34 18.12 11.96
CA SER A 223 -23.75 19.54 11.92
C SER A 223 -22.59 20.51 11.72
N ALA A 224 -22.89 21.78 11.45
CA ALA A 224 -21.91 22.89 11.34
C ALA A 224 -20.72 22.55 10.42
N LEU A 225 -20.99 22.05 9.21
CA LEU A 225 -19.99 21.61 8.25
C LEU A 225 -19.66 22.65 7.15
N ASP A 226 -20.17 23.87 7.24
CA ASP A 226 -19.98 24.90 6.19
C ASP A 226 -18.52 25.12 5.82
N ARG A 227 -17.64 25.05 6.81
CA ARG A 227 -16.20 25.26 6.64
C ARG A 227 -15.38 23.96 6.61
N ILE A 228 -15.99 22.83 6.90
CA ILE A 228 -15.33 21.52 6.88
C ILE A 228 -15.31 20.97 5.45
N ARG A 229 -14.14 20.52 5.01
CA ARG A 229 -13.92 20.03 3.66
C ARG A 229 -13.88 18.52 3.57
N ALA A 230 -13.48 17.84 4.65
CA ALA A 230 -13.48 16.38 4.74
C ALA A 230 -13.69 15.93 6.19
N LEU A 231 -14.19 14.71 6.36
CA LEU A 231 -14.35 14.06 7.66
C LEU A 231 -13.48 12.81 7.72
N VAL A 232 -12.95 12.53 8.90
CA VAL A 232 -12.29 11.25 9.25
C VAL A 232 -13.08 10.66 10.41
N VAL A 233 -13.58 9.44 10.25
CA VAL A 233 -14.48 8.81 11.23
C VAL A 233 -13.97 7.41 11.55
N GLY A 234 -13.91 7.07 12.83
CA GLY A 234 -13.64 5.73 13.27
C GLY A 234 -12.48 5.52 14.23
N PRO A 235 -11.36 6.26 14.13
CA PRO A 235 -10.23 6.04 15.02
C PRO A 235 -10.63 5.95 16.49
N GLY A 236 -10.59 4.74 17.10
CA GLY A 236 -10.85 4.51 18.50
C GLY A 236 -12.28 4.78 19.00
N LEU A 237 -13.28 4.76 18.15
CA LEU A 237 -14.69 4.95 18.53
C LEU A 237 -15.22 3.85 19.47
N GLY A 238 -14.62 2.64 19.41
CA GLY A 238 -15.12 1.50 20.15
C GLY A 238 -16.47 1.00 19.62
N ALA A 239 -17.29 0.48 20.50
CA ALA A 239 -18.64 0.08 20.13
C ALA A 239 -19.48 1.33 19.80
N THR A 240 -19.79 1.50 18.52
CA THR A 240 -20.62 2.60 18.02
C THR A 240 -22.03 2.11 17.71
N THR A 241 -22.99 3.03 17.74
CA THR A 241 -24.33 2.74 17.23
C THR A 241 -24.39 3.03 15.73
N GLU A 242 -25.06 2.15 14.98
CA GLU A 242 -25.26 2.36 13.53
C GLU A 242 -25.88 3.74 13.23
N PRO A 243 -26.90 4.24 13.95
CA PRO A 243 -27.50 5.55 13.69
C PRO A 243 -26.51 6.72 13.76
N ASP A 244 -25.49 6.65 14.62
CA ASP A 244 -24.51 7.72 14.74
C ASP A 244 -23.60 7.78 13.50
N ILE A 245 -23.16 6.62 13.01
CA ILE A 245 -22.38 6.54 11.78
C ILE A 245 -23.24 6.91 10.56
N ASP A 246 -24.52 6.51 10.54
CA ASP A 246 -25.45 6.82 9.45
C ASP A 246 -25.62 8.31 9.24
N ALA A 247 -25.73 9.08 10.31
CA ALA A 247 -25.83 10.52 10.22
C ALA A 247 -24.64 11.13 9.46
N LEU A 248 -23.44 10.57 9.65
CA LEU A 248 -22.22 11.00 8.93
C LEU A 248 -22.17 10.50 7.48
N LEU A 249 -22.75 9.33 7.20
CA LEU A 249 -22.84 8.83 5.83
C LEU A 249 -23.76 9.66 4.94
N MET A 250 -24.72 10.36 5.52
CA MET A 250 -25.64 11.25 4.78
C MET A 250 -25.03 12.61 4.45
N VAL A 251 -23.84 12.92 4.96
CA VAL A 251 -23.19 14.22 4.73
C VAL A 251 -22.59 14.29 3.33
N ASP A 252 -22.87 15.37 2.61
CA ASP A 252 -22.26 15.67 1.30
C ASP A 252 -20.87 16.31 1.48
N ARG A 253 -19.93 15.53 1.97
CA ARG A 253 -18.51 15.86 2.13
C ARG A 253 -17.67 14.61 1.92
N PRO A 254 -16.42 14.73 1.43
CA PRO A 254 -15.45 13.64 1.42
C PRO A 254 -15.31 13.02 2.81
N LEU A 255 -15.28 11.68 2.86
CA LEU A 255 -15.28 10.91 4.09
C LEU A 255 -14.20 9.82 4.09
N VAL A 256 -13.44 9.74 5.17
CA VAL A 256 -12.57 8.61 5.47
C VAL A 256 -13.22 7.79 6.58
N LEU A 257 -13.37 6.48 6.37
CA LEU A 257 -13.80 5.52 7.38
C LEU A 257 -12.64 4.59 7.72
N ASP A 258 -12.28 4.54 9.00
CA ASP A 258 -11.21 3.70 9.53
C ASP A 258 -11.63 3.00 10.82
N GLY A 259 -10.94 1.94 11.20
CA GLY A 259 -11.08 1.29 12.50
C GLY A 259 -12.52 0.88 12.83
N ASP A 260 -13.03 1.40 13.94
CA ASP A 260 -14.34 1.00 14.49
C ASP A 260 -15.54 1.47 13.65
N ALA A 261 -15.35 2.38 12.71
CA ALA A 261 -16.37 2.75 11.73
C ALA A 261 -16.54 1.71 10.61
N LEU A 262 -15.60 0.78 10.45
CA LEU A 262 -15.64 -0.25 9.41
C LEU A 262 -16.50 -1.45 9.86
N GLN A 263 -17.79 -1.28 9.80
CA GLN A 263 -18.78 -2.28 10.24
C GLN A 263 -19.53 -2.90 9.04
N PRO A 264 -19.89 -4.20 9.09
CA PRO A 264 -20.54 -4.90 7.97
C PRO A 264 -21.81 -4.23 7.47
N GLY A 265 -22.65 -3.75 8.38
CA GLY A 265 -23.95 -3.10 8.05
C GLY A 265 -23.84 -1.81 7.24
N LEU A 266 -22.65 -1.22 7.10
CA LEU A 266 -22.44 0.05 6.40
C LEU A 266 -22.29 -0.08 4.88
N LEU A 267 -22.03 -1.28 4.35
CA LEU A 267 -21.71 -1.47 2.94
C LEU A 267 -22.72 -0.86 1.97
N ALA A 268 -24.00 -1.19 2.12
CA ALA A 268 -25.05 -0.69 1.24
C ALA A 268 -25.19 0.84 1.30
N ARG A 269 -24.95 1.42 2.47
CA ARG A 269 -25.06 2.87 2.69
C ARG A 269 -23.85 3.63 2.15
N VAL A 270 -22.66 3.06 2.27
CA VAL A 270 -21.43 3.60 1.63
C VAL A 270 -21.60 3.60 0.12
N SER A 271 -22.09 2.50 -0.47
CA SER A 271 -22.26 2.39 -1.93
C SER A 271 -23.28 3.38 -2.51
N ALA A 272 -24.23 3.84 -1.70
CA ALA A 272 -25.23 4.82 -2.10
C ALA A 272 -24.73 6.28 -2.06
N ARG A 273 -23.54 6.54 -1.50
CA ARG A 273 -22.99 7.89 -1.40
C ARG A 273 -22.57 8.44 -2.76
N SER A 274 -22.88 9.73 -2.99
CA SER A 274 -22.34 10.49 -4.13
C SER A 274 -21.01 11.17 -3.80
N ALA A 275 -20.83 11.59 -2.54
CA ALA A 275 -19.59 12.20 -2.11
C ALA A 275 -18.45 11.17 -1.95
N ALA A 276 -17.24 11.59 -2.27
CA ALA A 276 -16.05 10.75 -2.21
C ALA A 276 -15.91 10.04 -0.85
N THR A 277 -15.68 8.75 -0.90
CA THR A 277 -15.46 7.94 0.30
C THR A 277 -14.20 7.10 0.14
N VAL A 278 -13.38 7.09 1.18
CA VAL A 278 -12.20 6.23 1.30
C VAL A 278 -12.35 5.37 2.54
N VAL A 279 -12.20 4.06 2.39
CA VAL A 279 -12.14 3.12 3.52
C VAL A 279 -10.71 2.61 3.65
N THR A 280 -10.20 2.46 4.89
CA THR A 280 -8.79 2.14 5.14
C THR A 280 -8.62 0.84 5.96
N PRO A 281 -9.18 -0.31 5.52
CA PRO A 281 -9.14 -1.55 6.27
C PRO A 281 -7.75 -2.20 6.31
N HIS A 282 -7.36 -2.78 7.45
CA HIS A 282 -6.40 -3.87 7.50
C HIS A 282 -7.08 -5.20 7.11
N ASP A 283 -6.34 -6.31 6.97
CA ASP A 283 -6.91 -7.56 6.46
C ASP A 283 -8.10 -8.08 7.29
N GLY A 284 -8.08 -7.95 8.62
CA GLY A 284 -9.21 -8.35 9.47
C GLY A 284 -10.44 -7.46 9.30
N GLU A 285 -10.27 -6.16 9.08
CA GLU A 285 -11.34 -5.21 8.77
C GLU A 285 -11.88 -5.46 7.36
N PHE A 286 -10.98 -5.72 6.41
CA PHE A 286 -11.33 -6.05 5.03
C PHE A 286 -12.26 -7.27 4.94
N ALA A 287 -11.94 -8.34 5.67
CA ALA A 287 -12.79 -9.54 5.75
C ALA A 287 -14.15 -9.23 6.40
N ARG A 288 -14.18 -8.43 7.48
CA ARG A 288 -15.45 -8.00 8.13
C ARG A 288 -16.33 -7.16 7.21
N LEU A 289 -15.74 -6.40 6.30
CA LEU A 289 -16.45 -5.65 5.26
C LEU A 289 -16.96 -6.54 4.11
N GLY A 290 -16.77 -7.85 4.15
CA GLY A 290 -17.17 -8.78 3.09
C GLY A 290 -16.17 -8.89 1.96
N GLY A 291 -14.94 -8.41 2.15
CA GLY A 291 -13.85 -8.62 1.20
C GLY A 291 -13.47 -10.08 1.12
N SER A 292 -13.30 -10.61 -0.09
CA SER A 292 -12.83 -11.98 -0.34
C SER A 292 -11.34 -12.11 -0.05
N ASP A 293 -10.90 -13.29 0.32
CA ASP A 293 -9.48 -13.64 0.47
C ASP A 293 -9.17 -14.86 -0.43
N THR A 294 -9.07 -14.59 -1.72
CA THR A 294 -8.78 -15.62 -2.75
C THR A 294 -7.28 -15.89 -2.89
N GLY A 295 -6.45 -15.13 -2.19
CA GLY A 295 -5.00 -15.13 -2.35
C GLY A 295 -4.51 -14.12 -3.40
N ASP A 296 -5.38 -13.57 -4.23
CA ASP A 296 -5.08 -12.43 -5.12
C ASP A 296 -5.53 -11.10 -4.49
N ARG A 297 -4.66 -10.55 -3.66
CA ARG A 297 -4.91 -9.31 -2.91
C ARG A 297 -5.35 -8.13 -3.79
N LEU A 298 -4.84 -8.06 -5.01
CA LEU A 298 -5.16 -6.99 -5.96
C LEU A 298 -6.60 -7.15 -6.46
N THR A 299 -6.96 -8.33 -6.96
CA THR A 299 -8.31 -8.62 -7.47
C THR A 299 -9.35 -8.50 -6.36
N ASP A 300 -9.07 -9.02 -5.17
CA ASP A 300 -9.98 -8.94 -4.02
C ASP A 300 -10.26 -7.48 -3.60
N THR A 301 -9.21 -6.64 -3.56
CA THR A 301 -9.38 -5.22 -3.19
C THR A 301 -10.16 -4.45 -4.25
N ARG A 302 -9.95 -4.75 -5.53
CA ARG A 302 -10.73 -4.19 -6.64
C ARG A 302 -12.22 -4.53 -6.54
N ALA A 303 -12.51 -5.80 -6.25
CA ALA A 303 -13.89 -6.28 -6.11
C ALA A 303 -14.61 -5.54 -4.98
N LEU A 304 -13.98 -5.37 -3.83
CA LEU A 304 -14.55 -4.63 -2.70
C LEU A 304 -14.74 -3.13 -3.04
N ALA A 305 -13.77 -2.50 -3.70
CA ALA A 305 -13.87 -1.09 -4.10
C ALA A 305 -15.05 -0.85 -5.06
N SER A 306 -15.23 -1.74 -6.02
CA SER A 306 -16.36 -1.71 -6.96
C SER A 306 -17.69 -1.89 -6.24
N SER A 307 -17.81 -2.86 -5.31
CA SER A 307 -19.04 -3.13 -4.58
C SER A 307 -19.43 -2.00 -3.61
N LEU A 308 -18.44 -1.33 -3.03
CA LEU A 308 -18.62 -0.20 -2.12
C LEU A 308 -18.86 1.13 -2.86
N ASN A 309 -18.60 1.20 -4.15
CA ASN A 309 -18.51 2.48 -4.88
C ASN A 309 -17.60 3.50 -4.13
N ALA A 310 -16.51 3.02 -3.55
CA ALA A 310 -15.58 3.79 -2.72
C ALA A 310 -14.13 3.37 -2.97
N VAL A 311 -13.19 4.25 -2.67
CA VAL A 311 -11.78 3.88 -2.67
C VAL A 311 -11.48 3.00 -1.46
N VAL A 312 -10.85 1.85 -1.69
CA VAL A 312 -10.38 0.93 -0.65
C VAL A 312 -8.87 0.99 -0.57
N LEU A 313 -8.34 1.45 0.56
CA LEU A 313 -6.93 1.37 0.92
C LEU A 313 -6.76 0.15 1.85
N ARG A 314 -6.47 -1.03 1.28
CA ARG A 314 -6.19 -2.25 2.04
C ARG A 314 -4.75 -2.21 2.56
N LYS A 315 -4.61 -1.96 3.87
CA LYS A 315 -3.31 -1.86 4.57
C LYS A 315 -2.58 -3.21 4.58
N GLY A 316 -1.24 -3.17 4.45
CA GLY A 316 -0.39 -4.37 4.50
C GLY A 316 1.07 -4.06 4.16
N PRO A 317 1.96 -5.07 4.14
CA PRO A 317 3.36 -4.91 3.75
C PRO A 317 3.54 -4.24 2.38
N THR A 318 2.65 -4.53 1.46
CA THR A 318 2.35 -3.75 0.27
C THR A 318 0.89 -3.37 0.36
N SER A 319 0.61 -2.07 0.50
CA SER A 319 -0.76 -1.57 0.52
C SER A 319 -1.32 -1.54 -0.90
N VAL A 320 -2.59 -1.94 -1.03
CA VAL A 320 -3.33 -1.91 -2.30
C VAL A 320 -4.42 -0.85 -2.19
N ILE A 321 -4.39 0.13 -3.07
CA ILE A 321 -5.39 1.20 -3.13
C ILE A 321 -6.17 1.02 -4.43
N ALA A 322 -7.44 0.67 -4.33
CA ALA A 322 -8.30 0.43 -5.49
C ALA A 322 -9.46 1.44 -5.54
N ALA A 323 -9.72 1.97 -6.71
CA ALA A 323 -10.88 2.82 -6.99
C ALA A 323 -12.04 2.00 -7.59
N PRO A 324 -13.29 2.48 -7.50
CA PRO A 324 -14.47 1.80 -8.07
C PRO A 324 -14.38 1.56 -9.57
N ASP A 325 -13.66 2.41 -10.31
CA ASP A 325 -13.44 2.32 -11.74
C ASP A 325 -12.40 1.27 -12.17
N GLY A 326 -11.82 0.55 -11.20
CA GLY A 326 -10.85 -0.52 -11.42
C GLY A 326 -9.39 -0.06 -11.48
N ARG A 327 -9.10 1.24 -11.37
CA ARG A 327 -7.72 1.72 -11.20
C ARG A 327 -7.17 1.28 -9.84
N VAL A 328 -5.88 0.90 -9.83
CA VAL A 328 -5.18 0.48 -8.60
C VAL A 328 -3.85 1.20 -8.48
N ARG A 329 -3.48 1.54 -7.24
CA ARG A 329 -2.15 2.00 -6.87
C ARG A 329 -1.57 1.08 -5.81
N LEU A 330 -0.30 0.72 -5.96
CA LEU A 330 0.44 -0.12 -5.02
C LEU A 330 1.47 0.74 -4.28
N VAL A 331 1.54 0.60 -2.97
CA VAL A 331 2.54 1.26 -2.13
C VAL A 331 3.38 0.18 -1.46
N ALA A 332 4.66 0.07 -1.85
CA ALA A 332 5.56 -1.00 -1.45
C ALA A 332 6.86 -0.51 -0.76
N ASN A 333 6.96 0.77 -0.45
CA ASN A 333 8.15 1.39 0.17
C ASN A 333 8.19 1.29 1.71
N GLY A 334 7.14 0.80 2.36
CA GLY A 334 7.10 0.59 3.80
C GLY A 334 7.81 -0.69 4.25
N ASP A 335 8.08 -0.76 5.55
CA ASP A 335 8.66 -1.93 6.22
C ASP A 335 7.94 -2.27 7.54
N ALA A 336 8.48 -3.25 8.28
CA ALA A 336 7.89 -3.73 9.53
C ALA A 336 7.92 -2.69 10.68
N SER A 337 8.62 -1.58 10.57
CA SER A 337 8.63 -0.52 11.59
C SER A 337 7.24 0.06 11.82
N LEU A 338 6.38 0.04 10.80
CA LEU A 338 4.99 0.50 10.87
C LEU A 338 4.03 -0.48 11.56
N ALA A 339 4.47 -1.69 11.91
CA ALA A 339 3.64 -2.68 12.60
C ALA A 339 3.51 -2.37 14.11
N THR A 340 3.06 -1.15 14.42
CA THR A 340 2.79 -0.68 15.79
C THR A 340 1.43 0.01 15.85
N ALA A 341 0.80 -0.06 17.03
CA ALA A 341 -0.54 0.50 17.22
C ALA A 341 -0.58 2.01 16.99
N GLY A 342 -1.64 2.49 16.33
CA GLY A 342 -1.89 3.91 16.09
C GLY A 342 -1.34 4.46 14.78
N THR A 343 -0.46 3.72 14.06
CA THR A 343 0.06 4.19 12.77
C THR A 343 -1.03 4.30 11.70
N GLY A 344 -2.04 3.41 11.74
CA GLY A 344 -3.22 3.48 10.89
C GLY A 344 -4.06 4.73 11.15
N ASP A 345 -4.18 5.15 12.41
CA ASP A 345 -4.93 6.37 12.77
C ASP A 345 -4.26 7.62 12.15
N VAL A 346 -2.92 7.70 12.21
CA VAL A 346 -2.15 8.77 11.55
C VAL A 346 -2.44 8.78 10.05
N LEU A 347 -2.40 7.60 9.40
CA LEU A 347 -2.70 7.45 7.97
C LEU A 347 -4.12 7.92 7.63
N ALA A 348 -5.12 7.54 8.42
CA ALA A 348 -6.51 7.98 8.20
C ALA A 348 -6.63 9.51 8.24
N GLY A 349 -5.95 10.16 9.19
CA GLY A 349 -5.87 11.62 9.25
C GLY A 349 -5.20 12.25 8.02
N MET A 350 -4.11 11.66 7.55
CA MET A 350 -3.41 12.12 6.35
C MET A 350 -4.29 12.02 5.10
N VAL A 351 -5.03 10.91 4.92
CA VAL A 351 -6.00 10.76 3.81
C VAL A 351 -7.08 11.83 3.90
N GLY A 352 -7.62 12.09 5.10
CA GLY A 352 -8.61 13.16 5.31
C GLY A 352 -8.09 14.54 4.93
N ALA A 353 -6.83 14.84 5.23
CA ALA A 353 -6.20 16.11 4.85
C ALA A 353 -6.01 16.23 3.33
N ALA A 354 -5.61 15.16 2.65
CA ALA A 354 -5.48 15.15 1.19
C ALA A 354 -6.84 15.36 0.50
N LEU A 355 -7.90 14.70 0.99
CA LEU A 355 -9.26 14.93 0.48
C LEU A 355 -9.72 16.37 0.71
N ALA A 356 -9.42 16.95 1.88
CA ALA A 356 -9.75 18.34 2.20
C ALA A 356 -9.00 19.34 1.30
N GLN A 357 -7.85 18.97 0.77
CA GLN A 357 -7.08 19.74 -0.22
C GLN A 357 -7.63 19.61 -1.64
N GLY A 358 -8.65 18.77 -1.86
CA GLY A 358 -9.28 18.56 -3.16
C GLY A 358 -8.58 17.53 -4.03
N CYS A 359 -7.67 16.71 -3.47
CA CYS A 359 -7.07 15.62 -4.20
C CYS A 359 -8.13 14.60 -4.65
N GLU A 360 -7.93 14.04 -5.83
CA GLU A 360 -8.75 12.91 -6.30
C GLU A 360 -8.64 11.74 -5.31
N PRO A 361 -9.73 11.04 -4.95
CA PRO A 361 -9.72 10.09 -3.83
C PRO A 361 -8.67 8.97 -3.91
N LEU A 362 -8.42 8.41 -5.10
CA LEU A 362 -7.40 7.40 -5.30
C LEU A 362 -6.00 7.99 -5.08
N ALA A 363 -5.74 9.16 -5.64
CA ALA A 363 -4.48 9.89 -5.48
C ALA A 363 -4.25 10.32 -4.01
N ALA A 364 -5.30 10.81 -3.33
CA ALA A 364 -5.27 11.18 -1.92
C ALA A 364 -4.84 10.02 -1.03
N ALA A 365 -5.49 8.86 -1.20
CA ALA A 365 -5.19 7.66 -0.43
C ALA A 365 -3.79 7.11 -0.75
N ALA A 366 -3.39 7.12 -2.02
CA ALA A 366 -2.11 6.60 -2.47
C ALA A 366 -0.94 7.49 -2.02
N ALA A 367 -1.05 8.82 -2.15
CA ALA A 367 -0.04 9.76 -1.69
C ALA A 367 0.13 9.71 -0.17
N ALA A 368 -0.98 9.68 0.58
CA ALA A 368 -0.94 9.53 2.04
C ALA A 368 -0.26 8.22 2.45
N ALA A 369 -0.62 7.09 1.82
CA ALA A 369 -0.01 5.79 2.11
C ALA A 369 1.49 5.77 1.81
N TRP A 370 1.92 6.37 0.69
CA TRP A 370 3.33 6.42 0.31
C TRP A 370 4.16 7.27 1.28
N VAL A 371 3.70 8.47 1.62
CA VAL A 371 4.38 9.36 2.58
C VAL A 371 4.42 8.74 3.97
N HIS A 372 3.33 8.11 4.40
CA HIS A 372 3.25 7.38 5.68
C HIS A 372 4.27 6.24 5.72
N ALA A 373 4.36 5.45 4.64
CA ALA A 373 5.30 4.36 4.52
C ALA A 373 6.76 4.86 4.58
N GLU A 374 7.07 5.92 3.86
CA GLU A 374 8.41 6.52 3.85
C GLU A 374 8.78 7.14 5.20
N ALA A 375 7.81 7.78 5.87
CA ALA A 375 8.02 8.35 7.20
C ALA A 375 8.39 7.31 8.27
N GLY A 376 7.86 6.09 8.15
CA GLY A 376 8.14 4.99 9.09
C GLY A 376 9.37 4.17 8.73
N ARG A 377 9.84 4.24 7.50
CA ARG A 377 10.86 3.33 6.95
C ARG A 377 12.17 3.36 7.72
N GLY A 378 12.67 2.17 8.10
CA GLY A 378 13.97 1.98 8.72
C GLY A 378 14.08 2.48 10.17
N VAL A 379 12.97 2.85 10.81
CA VAL A 379 12.98 3.40 12.17
C VAL A 379 12.80 2.29 13.21
N ARG A 380 13.84 2.02 13.96
CA ARG A 380 13.76 1.07 15.08
C ARG A 380 13.06 1.72 16.28
N GLY A 381 12.11 1.01 16.88
CA GLY A 381 11.37 1.50 18.06
C GLY A 381 10.36 2.60 17.75
N LEU A 382 9.89 2.68 16.50
CA LEU A 382 8.87 3.63 16.07
C LEU A 382 7.61 3.49 16.91
N VAL A 383 7.11 4.61 17.41
CA VAL A 383 5.74 4.75 17.92
C VAL A 383 4.94 5.69 17.03
N ALA A 384 3.61 5.54 17.03
CA ALA A 384 2.75 6.26 16.08
C ALA A 384 2.87 7.80 16.15
N SER A 385 3.16 8.34 17.33
CA SER A 385 3.37 9.79 17.52
C SER A 385 4.61 10.34 16.78
N ASP A 386 5.63 9.50 16.55
CA ASP A 386 6.83 9.92 15.83
C ASP A 386 6.54 10.19 14.35
N LEU A 387 5.52 9.53 13.79
CA LEU A 387 5.19 9.66 12.37
C LEU A 387 4.81 11.09 11.98
N ALA A 388 4.08 11.79 12.85
CA ALA A 388 3.61 13.14 12.53
C ALA A 388 4.77 14.08 12.17
N ASP A 389 5.85 14.09 12.93
CA ASP A 389 7.02 14.93 12.66
C ASP A 389 7.82 14.42 11.45
N ARG A 390 7.90 13.10 11.27
CA ARG A 390 8.59 12.48 10.13
C ARG A 390 7.86 12.71 8.80
N VAL A 391 6.52 12.73 8.80
CA VAL A 391 5.70 13.12 7.63
C VAL A 391 6.13 14.49 7.11
N ARG A 392 6.34 15.48 8.00
CA ARG A 392 6.84 16.81 7.61
C ARG A 392 8.19 16.70 6.90
N THR A 393 9.10 15.89 7.40
CA THR A 393 10.43 15.71 6.80
C THR A 393 10.31 15.13 5.38
N VAL A 394 9.49 14.08 5.19
CA VAL A 394 9.27 13.46 3.88
C VAL A 394 8.69 14.45 2.86
N LEU A 395 7.71 15.26 3.28
CA LEU A 395 7.08 16.28 2.42
C LEU A 395 8.00 17.47 2.09
N SER A 396 9.04 17.71 2.91
CA SER A 396 10.00 18.80 2.71
C SER A 396 11.27 18.37 1.97
N SER A 397 11.45 17.09 1.71
CA SER A 397 12.59 16.57 0.94
C SER A 397 12.22 16.66 -0.54
N ASP A 398 12.81 17.61 -1.25
CA ASP A 398 12.66 17.77 -2.71
C ASP A 398 13.39 16.68 -3.48
#